data_9e5565745d28dfd5859008aa5789ed3b
#
_entry.id   9e5565745d28dfd5859008aa5789ed3b
#
_cell.length_a   1.000
_cell.length_b   1.000
_cell.length_c   1.000
_cell.angle_alpha   90.00
_cell.angle_beta   90.00
_cell.angle_gamma   90.00
#
_symmetry.space_group_name_H-M   'P 1'
#
loop_
_entity.id
_entity.type
_entity.pdbx_description
1 polymer ?
#
loop_
_entity_poly.entity_id
_entity_poly.type
_entity_poly.pdbx_seq_one_letter_code
_entity_poly.pdbx_strand_id
1 'polypeptide(L)'
;TTYLGYAAQGNEDEVKDGKKYYYLYLWIPAVAPELGVRMMSPVGNAKVKNAIESDEFVENKNSTAYFDTYITLERSDIYNKEGATLENIQKANWNTLARNDDSGEMPTNPGGRNYNSLLRYKSQVSDPTKALTVGLYRIGFTTYKTGEVEGTFLAEIGAPIKLPGVIVTKDISKLIEQLNQ
;
A
#
# COMPACT_ATOMS: atom_id res chain seq x y z
N THR A 1 -9.05 -5.88 -2.58
CA THR A 1 -9.34 -4.57 -1.96
C THR A 1 -8.70 -3.46 -2.77
N THR A 2 -9.46 -2.43 -3.08
CA THR A 2 -8.98 -1.24 -3.78
C THR A 2 -9.08 -0.02 -2.86
N TYR A 3 -7.99 0.72 -2.77
CA TYR A 3 -7.89 1.97 -2.01
C TYR A 3 -7.59 3.12 -2.97
N LEU A 4 -8.36 4.18 -2.85
CA LEU A 4 -8.15 5.43 -3.57
C LEU A 4 -7.69 6.51 -2.60
N GLY A 5 -6.54 7.09 -2.87
CA GLY A 5 -5.92 8.08 -2.02
C GLY A 5 -5.36 9.27 -2.78
N TYR A 6 -4.89 10.24 -2.03
CA TYR A 6 -4.14 11.37 -2.52
C TYR A 6 -2.86 11.54 -1.70
N ALA A 7 -1.73 11.54 -2.36
CA ALA A 7 -0.45 11.88 -1.75
C ALA A 7 -0.27 13.39 -1.80
N ALA A 8 -0.22 14.03 -0.65
CA ALA A 8 -0.01 15.47 -0.56
C ALA A 8 1.48 15.75 -0.33
N GLN A 9 2.01 16.74 -1.03
CA GLN A 9 3.36 17.21 -0.83
C GLN A 9 3.59 17.65 0.62
N GLY A 10 4.66 17.19 1.24
CA GLY A 10 5.00 17.50 2.64
C GLY A 10 4.34 16.62 3.70
N ASN A 11 3.46 15.68 3.30
CA ASN A 11 2.80 14.73 4.22
C ASN A 11 3.41 13.33 4.17
N GLU A 12 4.67 13.22 3.80
CA GLU A 12 5.39 11.95 3.80
C GLU A 12 5.49 11.35 5.20
N ASP A 13 5.38 10.04 5.27
CA ASP A 13 5.53 9.28 6.52
C ASP A 13 7.00 9.10 6.90
N GLU A 14 7.88 9.01 5.92
CA GLU A 14 9.31 8.79 6.12
C GLU A 14 10.14 9.31 4.94
N VAL A 15 11.37 9.75 5.21
CA VAL A 15 12.36 10.04 4.19
C VAL A 15 13.51 9.05 4.33
N LYS A 16 13.76 8.28 3.26
CA LYS A 16 14.87 7.31 3.18
C LYS A 16 15.66 7.54 1.90
N ASP A 17 16.98 7.65 2.00
CA ASP A 17 17.88 7.80 0.85
C ASP A 17 17.47 8.93 -0.11
N GLY A 18 16.97 10.04 0.45
CA GLY A 18 16.49 11.19 -0.31
C GLY A 18 15.12 11.00 -0.97
N LYS A 19 14.45 9.87 -0.74
CA LYS A 19 13.11 9.59 -1.23
C LYS A 19 12.06 9.75 -0.15
N LYS A 20 10.94 10.36 -0.50
CA LYS A 20 9.78 10.54 0.37
C LYS A 20 8.83 9.37 0.22
N TYR A 21 8.61 8.64 1.31
CA TYR A 21 7.74 7.47 1.35
C TYR A 21 6.43 7.78 2.04
N TYR A 22 5.36 7.25 1.45
CA TYR A 22 4.02 7.21 2.02
C TYR A 22 3.67 5.75 2.25
N TYR A 23 3.00 5.44 3.36
CA TYR A 23 2.66 4.08 3.73
C TYR A 23 1.16 3.85 3.74
N LEU A 24 0.77 2.70 3.21
CA LEU A 24 -0.56 2.14 3.31
C LEU A 24 -0.44 0.87 4.15
N TYR A 25 -1.11 0.82 5.29
CA TYR A 25 -1.03 -0.31 6.21
C TYR A 25 -2.00 -1.40 5.79
N LEU A 26 -1.53 -2.63 5.92
CA LEU A 26 -2.24 -3.83 5.50
C LEU A 26 -2.18 -4.87 6.63
N TRP A 27 -3.35 -5.28 7.13
CA TRP A 27 -3.45 -6.43 8.01
C TRP A 27 -3.83 -7.67 7.21
N ILE A 28 -3.01 -8.71 7.27
CA ILE A 28 -3.30 -10.02 6.67
C ILE A 28 -3.78 -10.95 7.80
N PRO A 29 -5.03 -11.46 7.73
CA PRO A 29 -5.62 -12.24 8.83
C PRO A 29 -5.31 -13.72 8.78
N ALA A 30 -4.68 -14.20 7.71
CA ALA A 30 -4.42 -15.62 7.47
C ALA A 30 -3.17 -15.83 6.61
N VAL A 31 -2.74 -17.07 6.46
CA VAL A 31 -1.64 -17.41 5.55
C VAL A 31 -2.06 -17.22 4.10
N ALA A 32 -1.25 -16.52 3.33
CA ALA A 32 -1.45 -16.31 1.90
C ALA A 32 -0.29 -16.91 1.10
N PRO A 33 -0.57 -17.57 -0.04
CA PRO A 33 0.50 -18.11 -0.89
C PRO A 33 1.20 -17.02 -1.69
N GLU A 34 0.49 -15.96 -2.04
CA GLU A 34 0.98 -14.87 -2.88
C GLU A 34 0.18 -13.60 -2.57
N LEU A 35 0.82 -12.45 -2.70
CA LEU A 35 0.19 -11.15 -2.63
C LEU A 35 0.56 -10.32 -3.87
N GLY A 36 -0.45 -9.76 -4.51
CA GLY A 36 -0.28 -8.79 -5.59
C GLY A 36 -0.64 -7.39 -5.13
N VAL A 37 0.17 -6.41 -5.51
CA VAL A 37 -0.09 -4.99 -5.30
C VAL A 37 0.05 -4.28 -6.62
N ARG A 38 -1.01 -3.60 -7.05
CA ARG A 38 -1.01 -2.76 -8.23
C ARG A 38 -1.24 -1.32 -7.81
N MET A 39 -0.42 -0.41 -8.32
CA MET A 39 -0.61 1.02 -8.10
C MET A 39 -0.63 1.78 -9.41
N MET A 40 -1.43 2.84 -9.45
CA MET A 40 -1.54 3.76 -10.59
C MET A 40 -1.65 5.20 -10.10
N SER A 41 -1.07 6.12 -10.85
CA SER A 41 -1.21 7.57 -10.65
C SER A 41 -1.12 8.31 -12.01
N PRO A 42 -1.98 9.30 -12.30
CA PRO A 42 -3.19 9.65 -11.55
C PRO A 42 -4.33 8.65 -11.78
N VAL A 43 -5.33 8.69 -10.90
CA VAL A 43 -6.53 7.86 -11.05
C VAL A 43 -7.53 8.45 -12.06
N GLY A 44 -7.54 9.78 -12.21
CA GLY A 44 -8.54 10.47 -13.02
C GLY A 44 -9.94 10.34 -12.42
N ASN A 45 -10.95 10.29 -13.29
CA ASN A 45 -12.36 10.17 -12.91
C ASN A 45 -12.81 8.69 -12.80
N ALA A 46 -11.89 7.77 -12.57
CA ALA A 46 -12.24 6.35 -12.46
C ALA A 46 -13.18 6.10 -11.29
N LYS A 47 -14.29 5.41 -11.59
CA LYS A 47 -15.20 4.88 -10.58
C LYS A 47 -14.88 3.41 -10.37
N VAL A 48 -14.35 3.07 -9.23
CA VAL A 48 -14.06 1.69 -8.87
C VAL A 48 -15.10 1.22 -7.86
N LYS A 49 -15.83 0.17 -8.24
CA LYS A 49 -16.87 -0.40 -7.38
C LYS A 49 -16.25 -0.94 -6.08
N ASN A 50 -16.86 -0.62 -4.95
CA ASN A 50 -16.42 -1.05 -3.61
C ASN A 50 -15.01 -0.60 -3.23
N ALA A 51 -14.48 0.45 -3.84
CA ALA A 51 -13.23 1.03 -3.42
C ALA A 51 -13.38 1.76 -2.07
N ILE A 52 -12.33 1.69 -1.27
CA ILE A 52 -12.17 2.54 -0.09
C ILE A 52 -11.64 3.88 -0.60
N GLU A 53 -12.43 4.94 -0.47
CA GLU A 53 -12.01 6.30 -0.82
C GLU A 53 -11.56 7.04 0.44
N SER A 54 -10.34 7.57 0.45
CA SER A 54 -9.91 8.46 1.52
C SER A 54 -10.53 9.85 1.37
N ASP A 55 -10.61 10.58 2.49
CA ASP A 55 -11.13 11.95 2.48
C ASP A 55 -10.27 12.84 1.58
N GLU A 56 -8.95 12.69 1.63
CA GLU A 56 -8.01 13.42 0.79
C GLU A 56 -8.22 13.14 -0.71
N PHE A 57 -8.57 11.90 -1.07
CA PHE A 57 -8.93 11.57 -2.45
C PHE A 57 -10.21 12.27 -2.87
N VAL A 58 -11.24 12.25 -2.03
CA VAL A 58 -12.53 12.90 -2.31
C VAL A 58 -12.35 14.41 -2.52
N GLU A 59 -11.54 15.05 -1.70
CA GLU A 59 -11.24 16.49 -1.78
C GLU A 59 -10.42 16.85 -3.02
N ASN A 60 -9.60 15.93 -3.54
CA ASN A 60 -8.65 16.17 -4.63
C ASN A 60 -8.97 15.39 -5.91
N LYS A 61 -10.20 14.94 -6.12
CA LYS A 61 -10.60 14.15 -7.31
C LYS A 61 -10.27 14.82 -8.65
N ASN A 62 -10.25 16.15 -8.68
CA ASN A 62 -9.99 16.93 -9.88
C ASN A 62 -8.51 17.30 -10.06
N SER A 63 -7.63 16.86 -9.17
CA SER A 63 -6.20 17.10 -9.29
C SER A 63 -5.64 16.43 -10.55
N THR A 64 -4.79 17.15 -11.27
CA THR A 64 -4.04 16.62 -12.40
C THR A 64 -2.63 16.18 -12.03
N ALA A 65 -2.26 16.34 -10.78
CA ALA A 65 -0.96 15.91 -10.26
C ALA A 65 -0.85 14.38 -10.27
N TYR A 66 0.33 13.89 -10.60
CA TYR A 66 0.64 12.46 -10.65
C TYR A 66 2.12 12.23 -10.33
N PHE A 67 2.44 10.99 -9.99
CA PHE A 67 3.83 10.59 -9.73
C PHE A 67 4.13 9.25 -10.41
N ASP A 68 5.40 9.06 -10.74
CA ASP A 68 5.92 7.81 -11.28
C ASP A 68 6.01 6.80 -10.13
N THR A 69 5.06 5.85 -10.10
CA THR A 69 4.87 4.96 -8.96
C THR A 69 6.04 3.98 -8.76
N TYR A 70 6.50 3.91 -7.54
CA TYR A 70 7.47 2.93 -7.07
C TYR A 70 6.95 2.35 -5.77
N ILE A 71 6.79 1.03 -5.69
CA ILE A 71 6.20 0.37 -4.54
C ILE A 71 7.15 -0.57 -3.83
N THR A 72 7.00 -0.63 -2.51
CA THR A 72 7.65 -1.62 -1.64
C THR A 72 6.60 -2.38 -0.85
N LEU A 73 6.84 -3.64 -0.58
CA LEU A 73 6.08 -4.44 0.37
C LEU A 73 6.99 -4.77 1.54
N GLU A 74 6.58 -4.38 2.73
CA GLU A 74 7.32 -4.61 3.95
C GLU A 74 6.45 -5.36 4.97
N ARG A 75 7.10 -6.21 5.75
CA ARG A 75 6.50 -6.93 6.85
C ARG A 75 7.04 -6.43 8.18
N SER A 76 6.15 -6.25 9.16
CA SER A 76 6.53 -5.94 10.53
C SER A 76 6.81 -7.20 11.36
N ASP A 77 7.29 -6.98 12.58
CA ASP A 77 7.41 -8.00 13.62
C ASP A 77 6.14 -8.12 14.49
N ILE A 78 5.01 -7.60 14.01
CA ILE A 78 3.70 -7.71 14.67
C ILE A 78 2.90 -8.84 13.99
N TYR A 79 2.70 -9.95 14.71
CA TYR A 79 2.14 -11.19 14.17
C TYR A 79 0.76 -11.54 14.73
N ASN A 80 0.24 -10.79 15.70
CA ASN A 80 -1.06 -11.02 16.28
C ASN A 80 -1.77 -9.71 16.59
N LYS A 81 -3.09 -9.78 16.78
CA LYS A 81 -3.93 -8.59 17.02
C LYS A 81 -3.56 -7.87 18.32
N GLU A 82 -3.22 -8.62 19.34
CA GLU A 82 -2.86 -8.09 20.66
C GLU A 82 -1.59 -7.22 20.59
N GLY A 83 -0.68 -7.59 19.70
CA GLY A 83 0.54 -6.83 19.44
C GLY A 83 0.33 -5.57 18.59
N ALA A 84 -0.82 -5.43 17.95
CA ALA A 84 -1.13 -4.30 17.08
C ALA A 84 -1.59 -3.08 17.87
N THR A 85 -0.71 -2.52 18.69
CA THR A 85 -0.92 -1.28 19.42
C THR A 85 -0.19 -0.12 18.75
N LEU A 86 -0.63 1.11 19.01
CA LEU A 86 0.03 2.30 18.48
C LEU A 86 1.53 2.33 18.84
N GLU A 87 1.85 2.03 20.10
CA GLU A 87 3.24 1.98 20.58
C GLU A 87 4.08 0.96 19.84
N ASN A 88 3.56 -0.28 19.69
CA ASN A 88 4.27 -1.35 19.00
C ASN A 88 4.44 -1.06 17.50
N ILE A 89 3.44 -0.47 16.86
CA ILE A 89 3.52 -0.11 15.43
C ILE A 89 4.56 0.98 15.21
N GLN A 90 4.64 1.97 16.09
CA GLN A 90 5.66 3.03 16.02
C GLN A 90 7.08 2.52 16.22
N LYS A 91 7.25 1.45 16.99
CA LYS A 91 8.56 0.81 17.29
C LYS A 91 8.85 -0.42 16.42
N ALA A 92 7.94 -0.78 15.53
CA ALA A 92 8.04 -2.01 14.74
C ALA A 92 9.31 -2.03 13.88
N ASN A 93 9.91 -3.21 13.77
CA ASN A 93 10.94 -3.49 12.80
C ASN A 93 10.28 -3.89 11.48
N TRP A 94 10.68 -3.25 10.40
CA TRP A 94 10.14 -3.49 9.07
C TRP A 94 11.17 -4.18 8.19
N ASN A 95 10.77 -5.29 7.59
CA ASN A 95 11.59 -6.06 6.66
C ASN A 95 11.00 -5.93 5.25
N THR A 96 11.81 -5.46 4.30
CA THR A 96 11.40 -5.35 2.91
C THR A 96 11.34 -6.73 2.28
N LEU A 97 10.16 -7.14 1.83
CA LEU A 97 9.93 -8.40 1.13
C LEU A 97 10.19 -8.28 -0.38
N ALA A 98 9.71 -7.20 -0.97
CA ALA A 98 9.82 -6.94 -2.40
C ALA A 98 9.67 -5.47 -2.72
N ARG A 99 10.11 -5.10 -3.93
CA ARG A 99 9.96 -3.75 -4.49
C ARG A 99 9.84 -3.83 -6.00
N ASN A 100 9.09 -2.90 -6.59
CA ASN A 100 9.01 -2.73 -8.04
C ASN A 100 8.57 -1.31 -8.40
N ASP A 101 9.01 -0.83 -9.57
CA ASP A 101 8.59 0.47 -10.09
C ASP A 101 7.46 0.31 -11.11
N ASP A 102 7.77 0.03 -12.36
CA ASP A 102 6.75 -0.14 -13.40
C ASP A 102 6.71 -1.56 -13.96
N SER A 103 5.63 -1.88 -14.68
CA SER A 103 5.47 -3.16 -15.36
C SER A 103 4.81 -2.95 -16.73
N GLY A 104 5.45 -3.47 -17.77
CA GLY A 104 4.88 -3.50 -19.11
C GLY A 104 3.61 -4.34 -19.25
N GLU A 105 3.29 -5.16 -18.26
CA GLU A 105 2.05 -5.96 -18.23
C GLU A 105 0.83 -5.15 -17.79
N MET A 106 1.05 -3.95 -17.26
CA MET A 106 -0.03 -3.13 -16.71
C MET A 106 -0.82 -2.44 -17.82
N PRO A 107 -2.16 -2.39 -17.70
CA PRO A 107 -2.97 -1.59 -18.60
C PRO A 107 -2.69 -0.09 -18.39
N THR A 108 -3.03 0.72 -19.39
CA THR A 108 -3.03 2.18 -19.23
C THR A 108 -3.93 2.57 -18.07
N ASN A 109 -3.46 3.45 -17.20
CA ASN A 109 -4.23 3.89 -16.05
C ASN A 109 -5.45 4.74 -16.48
N PRO A 110 -6.45 4.89 -15.61
CA PRO A 110 -7.66 5.67 -15.93
C PRO A 110 -7.40 7.14 -16.24
N GLY A 111 -6.28 7.70 -15.79
CA GLY A 111 -5.85 9.06 -16.08
C GLY A 111 -5.16 9.23 -17.44
N GLY A 112 -5.01 8.16 -18.22
CA GLY A 112 -4.36 8.18 -19.53
C GLY A 112 -2.84 8.26 -19.49
N ARG A 113 -2.21 8.05 -18.34
CA ARG A 113 -0.76 8.03 -18.13
C ARG A 113 -0.28 6.60 -17.83
N ASN A 114 0.96 6.28 -18.19
CA ASN A 114 1.55 4.95 -17.96
C ASN A 114 2.44 4.90 -16.72
N TYR A 115 2.01 5.52 -15.63
CA TYR A 115 2.69 5.45 -14.34
C TYR A 115 2.04 4.37 -13.48
N ASN A 116 2.28 3.13 -13.84
CA ASN A 116 1.71 1.95 -13.21
C ASN A 116 2.82 1.07 -12.67
N SER A 117 2.62 0.54 -11.46
CA SER A 117 3.53 -0.43 -10.87
C SER A 117 2.76 -1.67 -10.44
N LEU A 118 3.34 -2.83 -10.69
CA LEU A 118 2.83 -4.11 -10.25
C LEU A 118 3.90 -4.84 -9.47
N LEU A 119 3.57 -5.22 -8.24
CA LEU A 119 4.41 -6.05 -7.39
C LEU A 119 3.68 -7.36 -7.13
N ARG A 120 4.34 -8.48 -7.40
CA ARG A 120 3.88 -9.83 -7.02
C ARG A 120 4.90 -10.44 -6.09
N TYR A 121 4.42 -10.94 -4.97
CA TYR A 121 5.27 -11.57 -3.97
C TYR A 121 4.72 -12.94 -3.59
N LYS A 122 5.52 -13.99 -3.84
CA LYS A 122 5.22 -15.35 -3.41
C LYS A 122 5.77 -15.58 -2.01
N SER A 123 4.94 -16.12 -1.12
CA SER A 123 5.34 -16.46 0.23
C SER A 123 6.51 -17.46 0.23
N GLN A 124 7.54 -17.16 1.01
CA GLN A 124 8.67 -18.05 1.20
C GLN A 124 8.50 -18.79 2.54
N VAL A 125 7.80 -19.92 2.50
CA VAL A 125 7.40 -20.68 3.71
C VAL A 125 8.55 -21.27 4.50
N SER A 126 9.74 -21.41 3.88
CA SER A 126 10.95 -21.89 4.53
C SER A 126 11.65 -20.83 5.40
N ASP A 127 11.28 -19.57 5.27
CA ASP A 127 11.84 -18.46 6.01
C ASP A 127 10.68 -17.68 6.68
N PRO A 128 10.53 -17.76 8.02
CA PRO A 128 9.45 -17.07 8.72
C PRO A 128 9.42 -15.56 8.51
N THR A 129 10.57 -14.94 8.24
CA THR A 129 10.67 -13.49 7.99
C THR A 129 10.20 -13.09 6.59
N LYS A 130 10.05 -14.05 5.70
CA LYS A 130 9.64 -13.86 4.30
C LYS A 130 8.31 -14.53 3.95
N ALA A 131 7.69 -15.20 4.90
CA ALA A 131 6.40 -15.84 4.71
C ALA A 131 5.27 -14.81 4.82
N LEU A 132 4.22 -14.99 4.02
CA LEU A 132 2.98 -14.21 4.12
C LEU A 132 2.05 -14.92 5.14
N THR A 133 2.18 -14.55 6.39
CA THR A 133 1.39 -15.07 7.50
C THR A 133 0.55 -13.96 8.15
N VAL A 134 -0.24 -14.30 9.15
CA VAL A 134 -0.98 -13.32 9.96
C VAL A 134 -0.03 -12.22 10.44
N GLY A 135 -0.45 -10.98 10.31
CA GLY A 135 0.33 -9.86 10.82
C GLY A 135 0.13 -8.54 10.09
N LEU A 136 0.91 -7.57 10.53
CA LEU A 136 0.91 -6.22 9.99
C LEU A 136 1.99 -6.08 8.92
N TYR A 137 1.54 -5.60 7.76
CA TYR A 137 2.37 -5.25 6.61
C TYR A 137 2.16 -3.78 6.27
N ARG A 138 3.03 -3.23 5.46
CA ARG A 138 2.81 -1.93 4.83
C ARG A 138 3.26 -1.94 3.37
N ILE A 139 2.53 -1.20 2.57
CA ILE A 139 2.90 -0.88 1.21
C ILE A 139 3.48 0.53 1.25
N GLY A 140 4.76 0.65 0.97
CA GLY A 140 5.42 1.94 0.79
C GLY A 140 5.30 2.36 -0.67
N PHE A 141 5.03 3.63 -0.90
CA PHE A 141 5.08 4.17 -2.23
C PHE A 141 5.83 5.50 -2.28
N THR A 142 6.53 5.69 -3.37
CA THR A 142 7.38 6.85 -3.63
C THR A 142 7.51 7.03 -5.14
N THR A 143 8.33 7.98 -5.58
CA THR A 143 8.70 8.11 -6.99
C THR A 143 9.93 7.26 -7.30
N TYR A 144 10.06 6.81 -8.55
CA TYR A 144 11.27 6.14 -9.03
C TYR A 144 12.52 7.03 -8.87
N LYS A 145 12.40 8.30 -9.24
CA LYS A 145 13.46 9.31 -9.03
C LYS A 145 13.24 10.03 -7.69
N THR A 146 14.27 10.69 -7.20
CA THR A 146 14.13 11.62 -6.07
C THR A 146 13.22 12.79 -6.46
N GLY A 147 12.43 13.27 -5.52
CA GLY A 147 11.52 14.39 -5.74
C GLY A 147 10.25 14.28 -4.90
N GLU A 148 9.33 15.19 -5.17
CA GLU A 148 8.05 15.23 -4.48
C GLU A 148 7.11 14.17 -5.01
N VAL A 149 6.33 13.58 -4.10
CA VAL A 149 5.22 12.70 -4.43
C VAL A 149 3.93 13.48 -4.21
N GLU A 150 3.19 13.71 -5.27
CA GLU A 150 1.91 14.39 -5.21
C GLU A 150 0.97 13.85 -6.28
N GLY A 151 -0.27 13.59 -5.91
CA GLY A 151 -1.30 13.19 -6.86
C GLY A 151 -2.23 12.12 -6.33
N THR A 152 -3.31 11.91 -7.08
CA THR A 152 -4.21 10.80 -6.81
C THR A 152 -3.54 9.47 -7.12
N PHE A 153 -3.86 8.44 -6.34
CA PHE A 153 -3.40 7.09 -6.58
C PHE A 153 -4.48 6.06 -6.32
N LEU A 154 -4.36 4.95 -7.02
CA LEU A 154 -5.11 3.73 -6.77
C LEU A 154 -4.11 2.67 -6.29
N ALA A 155 -4.44 2.01 -5.19
CA ALA A 155 -3.73 0.80 -4.75
C ALA A 155 -4.73 -0.36 -4.71
N GLU A 156 -4.46 -1.40 -5.49
CA GLU A 156 -5.26 -2.62 -5.49
C GLU A 156 -4.42 -3.75 -4.91
N ILE A 157 -4.96 -4.38 -3.86
CA ILE A 157 -4.32 -5.48 -3.16
C ILE A 157 -5.15 -6.74 -3.40
N GLY A 158 -4.51 -7.79 -3.88
CA GLY A 158 -5.14 -9.06 -4.18
C GLY A 158 -4.30 -10.26 -3.80
N ALA A 159 -4.98 -11.38 -3.61
CA ALA A 159 -4.38 -12.69 -3.40
C ALA A 159 -5.15 -13.72 -4.25
N PRO A 160 -4.53 -14.87 -4.61
CA PRO A 160 -5.21 -15.89 -5.38
C PRO A 160 -6.31 -16.63 -4.59
N ILE A 161 -6.38 -16.39 -3.30
CA ILE A 161 -7.41 -16.91 -2.41
C ILE A 161 -8.15 -15.77 -1.74
N LYS A 162 -9.38 -16.02 -1.29
CA LYS A 162 -10.11 -15.06 -0.44
C LYS A 162 -9.47 -14.97 0.93
N LEU A 163 -9.25 -13.74 1.39
CA LEU A 163 -8.73 -13.43 2.72
C LEU A 163 -9.74 -12.54 3.46
N PRO A 164 -10.82 -13.12 4.04
CA PRO A 164 -11.78 -12.34 4.81
C PRO A 164 -11.08 -11.69 6.02
N GLY A 165 -11.39 -10.41 6.27
CA GLY A 165 -10.81 -9.68 7.39
C GLY A 165 -9.49 -8.96 7.06
N VAL A 166 -9.10 -8.88 5.81
CA VAL A 166 -8.04 -7.96 5.37
C VAL A 166 -8.46 -6.52 5.65
N ILE A 167 -7.55 -5.76 6.26
CA ILE A 167 -7.75 -4.33 6.51
C ILE A 167 -6.70 -3.57 5.71
N VAL A 168 -7.13 -2.53 5.01
CA VAL A 168 -6.25 -1.63 4.25
C VAL A 168 -6.59 -0.20 4.64
N THR A 169 -5.63 0.55 5.17
CA THR A 169 -5.83 1.94 5.57
C THR A 169 -4.51 2.70 5.65
N LYS A 170 -4.58 4.01 5.46
CA LYS A 170 -3.46 4.91 5.77
C LYS A 170 -3.38 5.28 7.25
N ASP A 171 -4.47 5.10 7.99
CA ASP A 171 -4.59 5.53 9.37
C ASP A 171 -4.42 4.35 10.32
N ILE A 172 -3.33 4.37 11.09
CA ILE A 172 -3.01 3.34 12.08
C ILE A 172 -4.10 3.24 13.15
N SER A 173 -4.69 4.36 13.56
CA SER A 173 -5.76 4.36 14.57
C SER A 173 -7.00 3.64 14.06
N LYS A 174 -7.36 3.84 12.79
CA LYS A 174 -8.46 3.11 12.15
C LYS A 174 -8.17 1.62 12.01
N LEU A 175 -6.92 1.25 11.71
CA LEU A 175 -6.51 -0.16 11.67
C LEU A 175 -6.71 -0.83 13.03
N ILE A 176 -6.22 -0.20 14.10
CA ILE A 176 -6.34 -0.73 15.47
C ILE A 176 -7.82 -0.85 15.86
N GLU A 177 -8.64 0.17 15.56
CA GLU A 177 -10.07 0.14 15.81
C GLU A 177 -10.76 -1.04 15.12
N GLN A 178 -10.49 -1.25 13.83
CA GLN A 178 -11.07 -2.36 13.07
C GLN A 178 -10.60 -3.74 13.57
N LEU A 179 -9.37 -3.85 14.04
CA LEU A 179 -8.86 -5.09 14.62
C LEU A 179 -9.54 -5.47 15.94
N ASN A 180 -10.04 -4.49 16.68
CA ASN A 180 -10.68 -4.67 17.98
C ASN A 180 -12.22 -4.81 17.90
N GLN A 181 -12.79 -4.73 16.71
CA GLN A 181 -14.19 -5.03 16.45
C GLN A 181 -14.41 -6.54 16.32
#